data_767bc7891b0ecd432d92ca048e02c1d7
#
_entry.id   767bc7891b0ecd432d92ca048e02c1d7
#
_cell.length_a   1.000
_cell.length_b   1.000
_cell.length_c   1.000
_cell.angle_alpha   90.00
_cell.angle_beta   90.00
_cell.angle_gamma   90.00
#
_symmetry.space_group_name_H-M   'P 1'
#
loop_
_entity.id
_entity.type
_entity.pdbx_description
1 polymer ?
#
loop_
_entity_poly.entity_id
_entity_poly.type
_entity_poly.pdbx_seq_one_letter_code
_entity_poly.pdbx_strand_id
1 'polypeptide(L)'
;MEKNFGAFGRACSRRDFLKLSGITAFTVAGATFLTGCGPAAQTTGSNTGSSKSSSSKKAVGKLGDGKTLRIGMEAAYAPYNWQESAESDTTIPIENVSGAYADGYDVQIAKRIAKALDMEPVAVKMEFGALVDALGNGTIDIICAGMSVTPERAQSADFTDSYIDDEVIMVVKKDSKYANATKLSDFTGTTVLGQKDTFYDELIDEIPEVNHLTPVATVPLVVDGIENGTCDAITFSSMSLPNLLENYPDLKKVELADGEGFSDPSNPDNAAIAKGQDDILDELNKIIGDISQKERLQIWQDGMDRQPA
;
A
#
# COMPACT_ATOMS: atom_id res chain seq x y z
N MET A 1 15.56 -10.47 50.39
CA MET A 1 14.39 -11.19 49.82
C MET A 1 14.35 -10.85 48.34
N GLU A 2 14.94 -11.74 47.57
CA GLU A 2 14.92 -11.67 46.10
C GLU A 2 13.52 -12.02 45.59
N LYS A 3 13.01 -11.33 44.59
CA LYS A 3 12.05 -11.83 43.63
C LYS A 3 12.45 -11.42 42.25
N ASN A 4 13.02 -12.38 41.53
CA ASN A 4 13.15 -12.43 40.09
C ASN A 4 11.79 -12.25 39.41
N PHE A 5 11.73 -11.36 38.41
CA PHE A 5 10.79 -11.47 37.32
C PHE A 5 11.57 -11.47 36.00
N GLY A 6 11.50 -12.64 35.37
CA GLY A 6 12.21 -12.97 34.15
C GLY A 6 11.61 -12.34 32.90
N ALA A 7 12.44 -12.29 31.93
CA ALA A 7 12.31 -11.85 30.56
C ALA A 7 11.08 -12.42 29.81
N PHE A 8 10.37 -11.57 29.08
CA PHE A 8 9.69 -11.94 27.85
C PHE A 8 9.87 -10.82 26.85
N GLY A 9 10.88 -10.94 26.05
CA GLY A 9 11.09 -10.17 24.84
C GLY A 9 11.62 -11.11 23.77
N ARG A 10 10.74 -11.71 22.96
CA ARG A 10 11.10 -12.30 21.67
C ARG A 10 10.06 -11.83 20.66
N ALA A 11 10.52 -11.02 19.74
CA ALA A 11 9.79 -10.68 18.53
C ALA A 11 9.34 -11.97 17.82
N CYS A 12 8.03 -12.10 17.60
CA CYS A 12 7.44 -13.23 16.91
C CYS A 12 7.56 -12.98 15.42
N SER A 13 8.43 -13.73 14.75
CA SER A 13 8.56 -13.69 13.29
C SER A 13 7.28 -14.24 12.63
N ARG A 14 6.86 -13.62 11.53
CA ARG A 14 5.67 -13.99 10.71
C ARG A 14 5.61 -15.48 10.32
N ARG A 15 6.71 -16.23 10.43
CA ARG A 15 6.79 -17.67 10.16
C ARG A 15 6.23 -18.57 11.29
N ASP A 16 6.01 -18.04 12.48
CA ASP A 16 5.57 -18.84 13.64
C ASP A 16 4.05 -18.87 13.80
N PHE A 17 3.31 -17.98 13.15
CA PHE A 17 1.83 -17.93 13.21
C PHE A 17 1.14 -19.04 12.40
N LEU A 18 1.80 -19.62 11.40
CA LEU A 18 1.22 -20.64 10.52
C LEU A 18 1.33 -22.09 11.03
N LYS A 19 1.82 -22.33 12.26
CA LYS A 19 2.02 -23.68 12.80
C LYS A 19 1.00 -24.14 13.86
N LEU A 20 -0.02 -23.33 14.15
CA LEU A 20 -0.98 -23.64 15.23
C LEU A 20 -2.41 -23.90 14.76
N SER A 21 -2.61 -24.48 13.58
CA SER A 21 -3.93 -24.99 13.16
C SER A 21 -3.78 -26.42 12.66
N GLY A 22 -3.73 -27.36 13.58
CA GLY A 22 -3.68 -28.78 13.32
C GLY A 22 -4.81 -29.51 14.04
N ILE A 23 -5.60 -30.20 13.25
CA ILE A 23 -6.29 -31.47 13.52
C ILE A 23 -7.58 -31.41 14.34
N THR A 24 -8.71 -31.64 13.68
CA THR A 24 -9.72 -32.61 14.14
C THR A 24 -10.24 -33.38 12.93
N ALA A 25 -9.88 -34.66 12.91
CA ALA A 25 -10.40 -35.65 11.98
C ALA A 25 -11.81 -36.11 12.44
N PHE A 26 -12.74 -36.16 11.49
CA PHE A 26 -13.96 -36.98 11.63
C PHE A 26 -14.00 -38.01 10.51
N THR A 27 -13.85 -39.26 10.90
CA THR A 27 -14.09 -40.46 10.08
C THR A 27 -15.60 -40.75 10.07
N VAL A 28 -16.16 -40.95 8.87
CA VAL A 28 -17.39 -41.74 8.67
C VAL A 28 -17.17 -42.69 7.51
N ALA A 29 -17.32 -43.96 7.80
CA ALA A 29 -17.23 -45.09 6.90
C ALA A 29 -18.56 -45.39 6.20
N GLY A 30 -18.50 -46.03 5.02
CA GLY A 30 -19.68 -46.68 4.39
C GLY A 30 -19.51 -46.81 2.89
N ALA A 31 -18.93 -47.86 2.44
CA ALA A 31 -19.45 -49.08 1.80
C ALA A 31 -19.86 -48.96 0.31
N THR A 32 -19.02 -49.56 -0.53
CA THR A 32 -19.24 -50.65 -1.52
C THR A 32 -20.19 -50.47 -2.72
N PHE A 33 -19.71 -50.76 -3.94
CA PHE A 33 -19.93 -51.93 -4.79
C PHE A 33 -19.38 -51.69 -6.22
N LEU A 34 -18.47 -52.53 -6.66
CA LEU A 34 -18.45 -53.61 -7.64
C LEU A 34 -18.38 -53.22 -9.14
N THR A 35 -17.34 -53.63 -9.71
CA THR A 35 -16.99 -54.66 -10.75
C THR A 35 -16.98 -54.18 -12.19
N GLY A 36 -15.88 -54.54 -12.87
CA GLY A 36 -15.74 -54.51 -14.32
C GLY A 36 -14.33 -54.96 -14.73
N CYS A 37 -14.13 -56.29 -14.87
CA CYS A 37 -12.93 -56.92 -15.43
C CYS A 37 -12.93 -56.87 -16.97
N GLY A 38 -11.71 -56.80 -17.55
CA GLY A 38 -11.44 -57.14 -18.93
C GLY A 38 -9.96 -56.97 -19.32
N PRO A 39 -9.33 -57.89 -20.03
CA PRO A 39 -7.92 -58.23 -19.84
C PRO A 39 -6.91 -57.64 -20.85
N ALA A 40 -5.65 -57.81 -20.47
CA ALA A 40 -4.35 -57.49 -21.03
C ALA A 40 -4.14 -57.57 -22.55
N ALA A 41 -3.25 -56.73 -23.06
CA ALA A 41 -2.29 -57.03 -24.10
C ALA A 41 -0.96 -56.29 -23.84
N GLN A 42 0.10 -57.09 -23.62
CA GLN A 42 1.48 -56.62 -23.60
C GLN A 42 1.96 -56.30 -25.01
N THR A 43 2.66 -55.17 -25.16
CA THR A 43 3.72 -55.06 -26.18
C THR A 43 4.86 -54.22 -25.65
N THR A 44 6.03 -54.86 -25.63
CA THR A 44 7.35 -54.31 -25.35
C THR A 44 7.77 -53.34 -26.43
N GLY A 45 8.31 -52.19 -26.02
CA GLY A 45 8.99 -51.26 -26.90
C GLY A 45 9.83 -50.27 -26.10
N SER A 46 11.09 -50.58 -25.92
CA SER A 46 12.13 -49.68 -25.40
C SER A 46 12.26 -48.48 -26.35
N ASN A 47 12.10 -47.28 -25.82
CA ASN A 47 12.65 -46.13 -26.50
C ASN A 47 13.13 -45.09 -25.47
N THR A 48 14.43 -44.98 -25.36
CA THR A 48 15.15 -43.97 -24.59
C THR A 48 14.96 -42.63 -25.27
N GLY A 49 13.94 -41.88 -24.82
CA GLY A 49 13.69 -40.50 -25.21
C GLY A 49 14.02 -39.57 -24.06
N SER A 50 15.12 -38.85 -24.19
CA SER A 50 15.51 -37.73 -23.33
C SER A 50 14.38 -36.69 -23.34
N SER A 51 13.51 -36.71 -22.34
CA SER A 51 12.54 -35.64 -22.15
C SER A 51 13.26 -34.41 -21.64
N LYS A 52 13.49 -33.45 -22.54
CA LYS A 52 13.69 -32.03 -22.15
C LYS A 52 12.46 -31.62 -21.33
N SER A 53 12.66 -31.44 -20.04
CA SER A 53 11.69 -30.73 -19.19
C SER A 53 11.54 -29.31 -19.76
N SER A 54 10.55 -29.10 -20.61
CA SER A 54 10.02 -27.78 -20.84
C SER A 54 9.26 -27.42 -19.58
N SER A 55 9.82 -26.56 -18.75
CA SER A 55 9.06 -25.86 -17.72
C SER A 55 7.95 -25.10 -18.46
N SER A 56 6.75 -25.64 -18.52
CA SER A 56 5.57 -24.89 -18.89
C SER A 56 5.43 -23.79 -17.85
N LYS A 57 5.71 -22.53 -18.21
CA LYS A 57 5.29 -21.39 -17.40
C LYS A 57 3.79 -21.57 -17.19
N LYS A 58 3.36 -21.78 -15.93
CA LYS A 58 1.96 -21.74 -15.53
C LYS A 58 1.46 -20.41 -16.04
N ALA A 59 0.36 -20.38 -16.78
CA ALA A 59 -0.22 -19.13 -17.23
C ALA A 59 -0.64 -18.34 -15.97
N VAL A 60 -0.01 -17.20 -15.76
CA VAL A 60 -0.40 -16.27 -14.69
C VAL A 60 -1.83 -15.84 -14.97
N GLY A 61 -2.65 -15.74 -13.94
CA GLY A 61 -4.00 -15.15 -14.04
C GLY A 61 -3.93 -13.75 -14.67
N LYS A 62 -5.06 -13.24 -15.14
CA LYS A 62 -5.13 -11.90 -15.72
C LYS A 62 -5.86 -10.98 -14.77
N LEU A 63 -5.33 -9.75 -14.58
CA LEU A 63 -6.07 -8.67 -13.95
C LEU A 63 -7.13 -8.14 -14.92
N GLY A 64 -8.32 -7.85 -14.41
CA GLY A 64 -9.42 -7.28 -15.20
C GLY A 64 -9.70 -8.03 -16.50
N ASP A 65 -9.74 -7.33 -17.62
CA ASP A 65 -9.95 -7.89 -18.95
C ASP A 65 -8.67 -8.44 -19.61
N GLY A 66 -7.52 -8.28 -18.92
CA GLY A 66 -6.20 -8.69 -19.39
C GLY A 66 -5.67 -7.87 -20.58
N LYS A 67 -6.19 -6.68 -20.81
CA LYS A 67 -5.75 -5.71 -21.82
C LYS A 67 -5.52 -4.34 -21.20
N THR A 68 -6.49 -3.83 -20.46
CA THR A 68 -6.44 -2.55 -19.77
C THR A 68 -6.24 -2.79 -18.28
N LEU A 69 -5.24 -2.14 -17.68
CA LEU A 69 -5.02 -2.14 -16.25
C LEU A 69 -5.62 -0.86 -15.67
N ARG A 70 -6.76 -0.97 -14.98
CA ARG A 70 -7.43 0.15 -14.32
C ARG A 70 -6.85 0.35 -12.93
N ILE A 71 -6.15 1.46 -12.75
CA ILE A 71 -5.40 1.76 -11.53
C ILE A 71 -6.19 2.78 -10.71
N GLY A 72 -6.63 2.40 -9.52
CA GLY A 72 -7.30 3.30 -8.58
C GLY A 72 -6.32 4.21 -7.87
N MET A 73 -6.62 5.52 -7.85
CA MET A 73 -5.87 6.55 -7.13
C MET A 73 -6.70 7.81 -6.93
N GLU A 74 -6.26 8.71 -6.01
CA GLU A 74 -6.89 10.02 -5.81
C GLU A 74 -6.56 11.01 -6.92
N ALA A 75 -5.35 10.93 -7.49
CA ALA A 75 -4.77 11.94 -8.38
C ALA A 75 -4.84 13.37 -7.78
N ALA A 76 -4.52 13.47 -6.47
CA ALA A 76 -4.51 14.71 -5.68
C ALA A 76 -3.47 14.68 -4.55
N TYR A 77 -2.50 13.77 -4.62
CA TYR A 77 -1.47 13.53 -3.60
C TYR A 77 -0.08 13.56 -4.22
N ALA A 78 0.43 14.74 -4.59
CA ALA A 78 1.80 14.88 -5.07
C ALA A 78 2.81 14.68 -3.92
N PRO A 79 3.98 14.04 -4.17
CA PRO A 79 4.49 13.52 -5.43
C PRO A 79 4.10 12.06 -5.74
N TYR A 80 3.21 11.46 -4.94
CA TYR A 80 2.71 10.10 -5.14
C TYR A 80 1.87 9.98 -6.42
N ASN A 81 0.80 10.76 -6.51
CA ASN A 81 -0.06 10.80 -7.67
C ASN A 81 -0.81 12.15 -7.77
N TRP A 82 -0.82 12.76 -8.93
CA TRP A 82 -1.53 14.03 -9.17
C TRP A 82 -2.11 14.07 -10.57
N GLN A 83 -3.06 14.99 -10.77
CA GLN A 83 -3.71 15.20 -12.06
C GLN A 83 -2.97 16.22 -12.90
N GLU A 84 -2.78 15.89 -14.18
CA GLU A 84 -2.25 16.74 -15.24
C GLU A 84 -3.30 17.03 -16.31
N SER A 85 -3.11 18.16 -17.00
CA SER A 85 -3.97 18.57 -18.11
C SER A 85 -3.43 18.16 -19.49
N ALA A 86 -2.20 17.65 -19.54
CA ALA A 86 -1.52 17.29 -20.79
C ALA A 86 -0.93 15.87 -20.72
N GLU A 87 -0.94 15.20 -21.86
CA GLU A 87 -0.24 13.92 -22.04
C GLU A 87 1.26 14.14 -22.10
N SER A 88 2.03 13.23 -21.52
CA SER A 88 3.49 13.17 -21.58
C SER A 88 3.99 11.72 -21.48
N ASP A 89 5.29 11.52 -21.60
CA ASP A 89 5.91 10.19 -21.44
C ASP A 89 5.76 9.64 -20.00
N THR A 90 5.49 10.50 -19.03
CA THR A 90 5.35 10.12 -17.62
C THR A 90 3.90 9.88 -17.19
N THR A 91 2.94 10.44 -17.92
CA THR A 91 1.52 10.36 -17.58
C THR A 91 0.82 9.10 -18.10
N ILE A 92 -0.37 8.83 -17.54
CA ILE A 92 -1.37 7.89 -18.05
C ILE A 92 -2.73 8.59 -18.10
N PRO A 93 -3.64 8.24 -19.02
CA PRO A 93 -4.97 8.86 -19.07
C PRO A 93 -5.79 8.55 -17.82
N ILE A 94 -6.62 9.50 -17.37
CA ILE A 94 -7.64 9.27 -16.34
C ILE A 94 -8.95 8.95 -17.04
N GLU A 95 -9.42 7.70 -16.93
CA GLU A 95 -10.57 7.19 -17.68
C GLU A 95 -11.88 7.97 -17.40
N ASN A 96 -12.11 8.29 -16.14
CA ASN A 96 -13.35 8.94 -15.68
C ASN A 96 -13.26 10.48 -15.62
N VAL A 97 -12.17 11.10 -16.12
CA VAL A 97 -12.01 12.56 -16.23
C VAL A 97 -11.54 12.91 -17.63
N SER A 98 -12.44 13.45 -18.45
CA SER A 98 -12.16 13.74 -19.86
C SER A 98 -10.99 14.70 -20.04
N GLY A 99 -9.99 14.31 -20.83
CA GLY A 99 -8.84 15.14 -21.16
C GLY A 99 -7.85 15.36 -19.99
N ALA A 100 -7.95 14.54 -18.94
CA ALA A 100 -7.05 14.57 -17.81
C ALA A 100 -6.12 13.35 -17.81
N TYR A 101 -4.96 13.52 -17.20
CA TYR A 101 -3.91 12.52 -17.07
C TYR A 101 -3.45 12.45 -15.61
N ALA A 102 -2.90 11.33 -15.20
CA ALA A 102 -2.25 11.18 -13.90
C ALA A 102 -0.73 11.05 -14.07
N ASP A 103 0.04 11.72 -13.23
CA ASP A 103 1.49 11.54 -13.07
C ASP A 103 1.82 11.29 -11.59
N GLY A 104 3.03 10.90 -11.29
CA GLY A 104 3.55 10.67 -9.94
C GLY A 104 4.26 9.35 -9.77
N TYR A 105 4.77 9.16 -8.55
CA TYR A 105 5.51 7.95 -8.19
C TYR A 105 4.67 6.69 -8.39
N ASP A 106 3.43 6.68 -7.87
CA ASP A 106 2.48 5.56 -8.02
C ASP A 106 2.22 5.24 -9.49
N VAL A 107 2.09 6.28 -10.33
CA VAL A 107 1.88 6.13 -11.76
C VAL A 107 3.10 5.44 -12.42
N GLN A 108 4.33 5.80 -12.02
CA GLN A 108 5.53 5.17 -12.58
C GLN A 108 5.66 3.70 -12.14
N ILE A 109 5.27 3.35 -10.92
CA ILE A 109 5.19 1.95 -10.46
C ILE A 109 4.11 1.20 -11.24
N ALA A 110 2.92 1.76 -11.37
CA ALA A 110 1.81 1.17 -12.13
C ALA A 110 2.15 0.96 -13.62
N LYS A 111 2.86 1.89 -14.27
CA LYS A 111 3.36 1.73 -15.65
C LYS A 111 4.33 0.55 -15.79
N ARG A 112 5.19 0.30 -14.79
CA ARG A 112 6.08 -0.87 -14.79
C ARG A 112 5.30 -2.18 -14.64
N ILE A 113 4.32 -2.19 -13.76
CA ILE A 113 3.42 -3.33 -13.58
C ILE A 113 2.66 -3.60 -14.89
N ALA A 114 2.02 -2.60 -15.46
CA ALA A 114 1.26 -2.72 -16.71
C ALA A 114 2.13 -3.24 -17.86
N LYS A 115 3.34 -2.68 -18.01
CA LYS A 115 4.31 -3.12 -19.04
C LYS A 115 4.73 -4.59 -18.84
N ALA A 116 4.97 -5.01 -17.62
CA ALA A 116 5.38 -6.39 -17.32
C ALA A 116 4.24 -7.40 -17.58
N LEU A 117 2.98 -6.97 -17.37
CA LEU A 117 1.78 -7.77 -17.63
C LEU A 117 1.28 -7.67 -19.09
N ASP A 118 1.93 -6.89 -19.96
CA ASP A 118 1.50 -6.59 -21.34
C ASP A 118 0.08 -5.99 -21.40
N MET A 119 -0.18 -4.98 -20.52
CA MET A 119 -1.45 -4.29 -20.38
C MET A 119 -1.29 -2.78 -20.56
N GLU A 120 -2.36 -2.10 -21.02
CA GLU A 120 -2.39 -0.64 -21.14
C GLU A 120 -2.86 0.00 -19.82
N PRO A 121 -2.05 0.89 -19.18
CA PRO A 121 -2.43 1.50 -17.92
C PRO A 121 -3.40 2.66 -18.11
N VAL A 122 -4.46 2.69 -17.30
CA VAL A 122 -5.35 3.85 -17.16
C VAL A 122 -5.63 4.11 -15.68
N ALA A 123 -5.64 5.38 -15.27
CA ALA A 123 -6.02 5.75 -13.93
C ALA A 123 -7.55 5.87 -13.82
N VAL A 124 -8.09 5.49 -12.67
CA VAL A 124 -9.48 5.77 -12.28
C VAL A 124 -9.45 6.62 -11.03
N LYS A 125 -9.82 7.89 -11.17
CA LYS A 125 -9.77 8.88 -10.10
C LYS A 125 -10.96 8.71 -9.15
N MET A 126 -10.70 8.58 -7.85
CA MET A 126 -11.73 8.49 -6.81
C MET A 126 -11.18 8.89 -5.44
N GLU A 127 -12.05 9.09 -4.46
CA GLU A 127 -11.65 9.33 -3.08
C GLU A 127 -10.88 8.13 -2.52
N PHE A 128 -9.89 8.38 -1.67
CA PHE A 128 -9.01 7.35 -1.11
C PHE A 128 -9.79 6.24 -0.39
N GLY A 129 -10.75 6.60 0.46
CA GLY A 129 -11.58 5.64 1.19
C GLY A 129 -12.47 4.76 0.31
N ALA A 130 -12.69 5.12 -0.96
CA ALA A 130 -13.48 4.32 -1.90
C ALA A 130 -12.67 3.25 -2.66
N LEU A 131 -11.34 3.29 -2.59
CA LEU A 131 -10.45 2.46 -3.42
C LEU A 131 -10.62 0.97 -3.15
N VAL A 132 -10.68 0.54 -1.88
CA VAL A 132 -10.80 -0.89 -1.51
C VAL A 132 -12.14 -1.46 -1.97
N ASP A 133 -13.22 -0.71 -1.82
CA ASP A 133 -14.54 -1.11 -2.30
C ASP A 133 -14.60 -1.18 -3.83
N ALA A 134 -13.98 -0.22 -4.53
CA ALA A 134 -13.89 -0.20 -5.98
C ALA A 134 -13.07 -1.39 -6.53
N LEU A 135 -12.04 -1.80 -5.80
CA LEU A 135 -11.27 -3.01 -6.09
C LEU A 135 -12.13 -4.27 -5.92
N GLY A 136 -12.85 -4.36 -4.79
CA GLY A 136 -13.70 -5.50 -4.47
C GLY A 136 -14.87 -5.71 -5.45
N ASN A 137 -15.42 -4.63 -6.02
CA ASN A 137 -16.51 -4.68 -7.00
C ASN A 137 -16.04 -4.71 -8.46
N GLY A 138 -14.73 -4.67 -8.73
CA GLY A 138 -14.15 -4.75 -10.06
C GLY A 138 -14.23 -3.46 -10.88
N THR A 139 -14.48 -2.31 -10.26
CA THR A 139 -14.38 -0.99 -10.92
C THR A 139 -12.94 -0.68 -11.29
N ILE A 140 -11.98 -1.09 -10.45
CA ILE A 140 -10.54 -1.02 -10.69
C ILE A 140 -9.92 -2.41 -10.55
N ASP A 141 -8.72 -2.60 -11.09
CA ASP A 141 -8.01 -3.87 -11.11
C ASP A 141 -6.87 -3.92 -10.10
N ILE A 142 -6.29 -2.75 -9.79
CA ILE A 142 -5.18 -2.58 -8.86
C ILE A 142 -5.26 -1.20 -8.21
N ILE A 143 -4.81 -1.09 -6.97
CA ILE A 143 -4.58 0.19 -6.28
C ILE A 143 -3.09 0.49 -6.28
N CYS A 144 -2.70 1.69 -6.75
CA CYS A 144 -1.39 2.31 -6.53
C CYS A 144 -1.66 3.75 -6.12
N ALA A 145 -1.66 4.02 -4.82
CA ALA A 145 -2.21 5.27 -4.27
C ALA A 145 -1.57 5.68 -2.93
N GLY A 146 -0.28 5.36 -2.70
CA GLY A 146 0.31 5.60 -1.39
C GLY A 146 -0.45 4.86 -0.28
N MET A 147 -0.85 3.60 -0.55
CA MET A 147 -1.71 2.86 0.38
C MET A 147 -0.93 1.84 1.20
N SER A 148 -0.96 2.00 2.51
CA SER A 148 -0.41 1.05 3.47
C SER A 148 -1.37 -0.10 3.77
N VAL A 149 -0.81 -1.20 4.26
CA VAL A 149 -1.57 -2.37 4.73
C VAL A 149 -2.10 -2.10 6.13
N THR A 150 -3.43 -2.18 6.29
CA THR A 150 -4.05 -2.24 7.62
C THR A 150 -4.77 -3.57 7.83
N PRO A 151 -4.99 -4.02 9.09
CA PRO A 151 -5.75 -5.24 9.36
C PRO A 151 -7.17 -5.21 8.77
N GLU A 152 -7.78 -4.05 8.67
CA GLU A 152 -9.10 -3.86 8.09
C GLU A 152 -9.06 -4.05 6.57
N ARG A 153 -8.17 -3.33 5.87
CA ARG A 153 -7.99 -3.42 4.42
C ARG A 153 -7.60 -4.82 3.97
N ALA A 154 -6.73 -5.50 4.75
CA ALA A 154 -6.31 -6.88 4.47
C ALA A 154 -7.44 -7.91 4.57
N GLN A 155 -8.61 -7.58 5.11
CA GLN A 155 -9.79 -8.44 5.04
C GLN A 155 -10.42 -8.44 3.64
N SER A 156 -10.29 -7.35 2.89
CA SER A 156 -10.97 -7.12 1.61
C SER A 156 -10.04 -7.13 0.40
N ALA A 157 -8.73 -6.93 0.58
CA ALA A 157 -7.75 -6.89 -0.49
C ALA A 157 -6.50 -7.72 -0.14
N ASP A 158 -5.75 -8.14 -1.16
CA ASP A 158 -4.41 -8.71 -1.02
C ASP A 158 -3.37 -7.66 -1.43
N PHE A 159 -2.32 -7.53 -0.64
CA PHE A 159 -1.31 -6.49 -0.78
C PHE A 159 0.02 -7.07 -1.23
N THR A 160 0.71 -6.37 -2.11
CA THR A 160 2.08 -6.71 -2.52
C THR A 160 3.09 -6.43 -1.39
N ASP A 161 4.34 -6.82 -1.62
CA ASP A 161 5.47 -6.23 -0.90
C ASP A 161 5.48 -4.71 -1.14
N SER A 162 6.10 -3.95 -0.22
CA SER A 162 6.14 -2.49 -0.34
C SER A 162 6.96 -2.05 -1.55
N TYR A 163 6.48 -0.98 -2.21
CA TYR A 163 7.23 -0.33 -3.27
C TYR A 163 7.91 0.97 -2.82
N ILE A 164 7.56 1.49 -1.63
CA ILE A 164 8.25 2.59 -0.95
C ILE A 164 8.03 2.46 0.56
N ASP A 165 9.05 2.81 1.34
CA ASP A 165 8.96 2.91 2.78
C ASP A 165 8.67 4.36 3.16
N ASP A 166 7.71 4.58 4.07
CA ASP A 166 7.34 5.88 4.62
C ASP A 166 7.09 5.77 6.12
N GLU A 167 7.02 6.91 6.79
CA GLU A 167 6.72 7.02 8.22
C GLU A 167 5.75 8.17 8.46
N VAL A 168 4.88 8.00 9.43
CA VAL A 168 3.99 9.06 9.92
C VAL A 168 4.77 10.00 10.83
N ILE A 169 4.68 11.29 10.55
CA ILE A 169 5.33 12.36 11.32
C ILE A 169 4.31 13.41 11.76
N MET A 170 4.68 14.18 12.77
CA MET A 170 3.94 15.38 13.19
C MET A 170 4.51 16.62 12.51
N VAL A 171 3.63 17.46 11.97
CA VAL A 171 3.99 18.76 11.37
C VAL A 171 3.21 19.86 12.05
N VAL A 172 3.89 20.98 12.32
CA VAL A 172 3.34 22.17 12.97
C VAL A 172 3.87 23.46 12.30
N LYS A 173 3.27 24.61 12.61
CA LYS A 173 3.87 25.90 12.25
C LYS A 173 5.15 26.16 13.05
N LYS A 174 6.15 26.80 12.42
CA LYS A 174 7.44 27.13 13.04
C LYS A 174 7.33 28.00 14.28
N ASP A 175 6.34 28.90 14.31
CA ASP A 175 6.04 29.81 15.42
C ASP A 175 5.08 29.21 16.46
N SER A 176 4.58 28.00 16.23
CA SER A 176 3.74 27.29 17.18
C SER A 176 4.49 26.99 18.48
N LYS A 177 3.78 27.06 19.61
CA LYS A 177 4.31 26.61 20.92
C LYS A 177 4.73 25.13 20.93
N TYR A 178 4.25 24.35 19.97
CA TYR A 178 4.56 22.94 19.81
C TYR A 178 5.78 22.68 18.91
N ALA A 179 6.36 23.73 18.32
CA ALA A 179 7.46 23.61 17.36
C ALA A 179 8.72 22.93 17.92
N ASN A 180 8.86 22.85 19.24
CA ASN A 180 9.96 22.19 19.94
C ASN A 180 9.46 21.06 20.87
N ALA A 181 8.26 20.54 20.64
CA ALA A 181 7.77 19.33 21.29
C ALA A 181 8.73 18.16 21.03
N THR A 182 8.90 17.28 22.01
CA THR A 182 9.81 16.14 21.93
C THR A 182 9.10 14.81 22.18
N LYS A 183 7.82 14.83 22.49
CA LYS A 183 7.00 13.64 22.76
C LYS A 183 5.53 13.89 22.39
N LEU A 184 4.80 12.82 22.10
CA LEU A 184 3.37 12.91 21.76
C LEU A 184 2.54 13.55 22.87
N SER A 185 2.87 13.31 24.14
CA SER A 185 2.17 13.92 25.29
C SER A 185 2.30 15.45 25.36
N ASP A 186 3.24 16.08 24.65
CA ASP A 186 3.33 17.53 24.56
C ASP A 186 2.17 18.12 23.72
N PHE A 187 1.48 17.28 22.95
CA PHE A 187 0.31 17.64 22.15
C PHE A 187 -1.02 17.39 22.88
N THR A 188 -1.00 17.09 24.18
CA THR A 188 -2.23 16.92 24.98
C THR A 188 -3.14 18.15 24.85
N GLY A 189 -4.40 17.92 24.49
CA GLY A 189 -5.43 18.95 24.33
C GLY A 189 -5.28 19.84 23.07
N THR A 190 -4.36 19.49 22.15
CA THR A 190 -4.22 20.19 20.86
C THR A 190 -5.29 19.75 19.87
N THR A 191 -5.54 20.60 18.87
CA THR A 191 -6.32 20.23 17.69
C THR A 191 -5.40 19.61 16.65
N VAL A 192 -5.67 18.34 16.26
CA VAL A 192 -4.89 17.63 15.23
C VAL A 192 -5.82 17.16 14.12
N LEU A 193 -5.37 17.30 12.87
CA LEU A 193 -6.11 16.96 11.66
C LEU A 193 -5.36 15.95 10.83
N GLY A 194 -6.05 14.91 10.37
CA GLY A 194 -5.57 13.89 9.44
C GLY A 194 -6.41 13.79 8.16
N GLN A 195 -5.94 13.00 7.21
CA GLN A 195 -6.74 12.65 6.05
C GLN A 195 -7.63 11.45 6.39
N LYS A 196 -8.90 11.55 6.03
CA LYS A 196 -9.93 10.55 6.26
C LYS A 196 -9.56 9.18 5.67
N ASP A 197 -9.87 8.10 6.41
CA ASP A 197 -9.67 6.70 6.01
C ASP A 197 -8.19 6.34 5.77
N THR A 198 -7.25 7.05 6.42
CA THR A 198 -5.81 6.79 6.34
C THR A 198 -5.20 6.41 7.67
N PHE A 199 -4.06 5.72 7.62
CA PHE A 199 -3.25 5.43 8.80
C PHE A 199 -2.72 6.70 9.49
N TYR A 200 -2.53 7.79 8.73
CA TYR A 200 -2.19 9.11 9.29
C TYR A 200 -3.25 9.62 10.28
N ASP A 201 -4.53 9.43 9.97
CA ASP A 201 -5.65 9.82 10.83
C ASP A 201 -5.77 8.90 12.06
N GLU A 202 -5.62 7.59 11.85
CA GLU A 202 -5.73 6.60 12.94
C GLU A 202 -4.72 6.85 14.06
N LEU A 203 -3.47 7.22 13.72
CA LEU A 203 -2.41 7.44 14.70
C LEU A 203 -2.62 8.70 15.57
N ILE A 204 -3.47 9.64 15.16
CA ILE A 204 -3.82 10.81 15.98
C ILE A 204 -4.37 10.39 17.34
N ASP A 205 -5.11 9.29 17.39
CA ASP A 205 -5.71 8.79 18.63
C ASP A 205 -4.70 8.26 19.67
N GLU A 206 -3.42 8.09 19.28
CA GLU A 206 -2.34 7.80 20.24
C GLU A 206 -1.91 9.03 21.07
N ILE A 207 -2.29 10.23 20.64
CA ILE A 207 -1.97 11.47 21.37
C ILE A 207 -2.90 11.59 22.58
N PRO A 208 -2.37 11.68 23.82
CA PRO A 208 -3.22 11.74 25.01
C PRO A 208 -4.15 12.96 25.00
N GLU A 209 -5.44 12.74 25.23
CA GLU A 209 -6.47 13.79 25.34
C GLU A 209 -6.46 14.77 24.14
N VAL A 210 -6.10 14.30 22.95
CA VAL A 210 -6.10 15.10 21.73
C VAL A 210 -7.55 15.56 21.39
N ASN A 211 -7.67 16.74 20.84
CA ASN A 211 -8.88 17.15 20.13
C ASN A 211 -8.75 16.74 18.66
N HIS A 212 -9.00 15.46 18.38
CA HIS A 212 -8.97 14.90 17.03
C HIS A 212 -10.09 15.53 16.21
N LEU A 213 -9.74 16.34 15.22
CA LEU A 213 -10.71 16.99 14.35
C LEU A 213 -11.34 15.97 13.39
N THR A 214 -12.54 16.28 12.92
CA THR A 214 -13.16 15.48 11.85
C THR A 214 -12.23 15.47 10.63
N PRO A 215 -11.76 14.28 10.20
CA PRO A 215 -10.80 14.18 9.12
C PRO A 215 -11.35 14.66 7.79
N VAL A 216 -10.47 15.17 6.94
CA VAL A 216 -10.81 15.72 5.62
C VAL A 216 -10.45 14.76 4.50
N ALA A 217 -11.07 14.95 3.33
CA ALA A 217 -11.02 13.95 2.26
C ALA A 217 -9.63 13.83 1.59
N THR A 218 -8.85 14.91 1.50
CA THR A 218 -7.61 14.97 0.71
C THR A 218 -6.46 15.61 1.46
N VAL A 219 -5.22 15.28 1.08
CA VAL A 219 -4.00 15.89 1.65
C VAL A 219 -3.96 17.40 1.50
N PRO A 220 -4.32 18.03 0.35
CA PRO A 220 -4.39 19.47 0.26
C PRO A 220 -5.30 20.12 1.31
N LEU A 221 -6.44 19.49 1.65
CA LEU A 221 -7.33 19.99 2.70
C LEU A 221 -6.73 19.87 4.10
N VAL A 222 -5.89 18.84 4.36
CA VAL A 222 -5.14 18.73 5.61
C VAL A 222 -4.15 19.90 5.74
N VAL A 223 -3.41 20.17 4.67
CA VAL A 223 -2.45 21.30 4.61
C VAL A 223 -3.16 22.65 4.75
N ASP A 224 -4.27 22.84 4.07
CA ASP A 224 -5.12 24.03 4.23
C ASP A 224 -5.55 24.21 5.70
N GLY A 225 -5.85 23.13 6.40
CA GLY A 225 -6.27 23.16 7.80
C GLY A 225 -5.22 23.77 8.72
N ILE A 226 -3.96 23.37 8.59
CA ILE A 226 -2.87 23.92 9.40
C ILE A 226 -2.49 25.33 8.95
N GLU A 227 -2.47 25.59 7.64
CA GLU A 227 -2.16 26.92 7.09
C GLU A 227 -3.16 27.99 7.57
N ASN A 228 -4.44 27.67 7.56
CA ASN A 228 -5.52 28.57 7.99
C ASN A 228 -5.68 28.62 9.53
N GLY A 229 -4.90 27.85 10.30
CA GLY A 229 -5.01 27.79 11.76
C GLY A 229 -6.27 27.09 12.28
N THR A 230 -6.87 26.21 11.47
CA THR A 230 -8.00 25.36 11.89
C THR A 230 -7.54 24.29 12.88
N CYS A 231 -6.30 23.82 12.74
CA CYS A 231 -5.65 22.87 13.64
C CYS A 231 -4.27 23.38 14.11
N ASP A 232 -3.79 22.84 15.23
CA ASP A 232 -2.48 23.15 15.80
C ASP A 232 -1.37 22.30 15.16
N ALA A 233 -1.70 21.09 14.70
CA ALA A 233 -0.78 20.13 14.10
C ALA A 233 -1.52 19.25 13.09
N ILE A 234 -0.74 18.63 12.22
CA ILE A 234 -1.19 17.58 11.29
C ILE A 234 -0.27 16.35 11.39
N THR A 235 -0.82 15.18 11.08
CA THR A 235 -0.05 13.99 10.74
C THR A 235 0.26 13.99 9.25
N PHE A 236 1.47 13.59 8.87
CA PHE A 236 1.92 13.71 7.49
C PHE A 236 2.95 12.64 7.12
N SER A 237 3.21 12.48 5.80
CA SER A 237 4.22 11.60 5.24
C SER A 237 5.63 12.16 5.43
N SER A 238 6.55 11.35 5.91
CA SER A 238 7.97 11.70 6.00
C SER A 238 8.59 11.87 4.61
N MET A 239 8.16 11.07 3.65
CA MET A 239 8.63 11.11 2.27
C MET A 239 8.18 12.37 1.52
N SER A 240 6.95 12.84 1.78
CA SER A 240 6.40 14.05 1.16
C SER A 240 6.81 15.34 1.88
N LEU A 241 7.44 15.24 3.05
CA LEU A 241 7.84 16.41 3.85
C LEU A 241 8.70 17.42 3.10
N PRO A 242 9.74 17.03 2.31
CA PRO A 242 10.56 18.00 1.58
C PRO A 242 9.73 18.90 0.67
N ASN A 243 8.78 18.32 -0.07
CA ASN A 243 7.84 19.08 -0.92
C ASN A 243 6.94 20.00 -0.10
N LEU A 244 6.39 19.49 1.00
CA LEU A 244 5.55 20.31 1.88
C LEU A 244 6.32 21.56 2.36
N LEU A 245 7.57 21.39 2.82
CA LEU A 245 8.38 22.50 3.34
C LEU A 245 8.89 23.46 2.26
N GLU A 246 9.00 23.03 1.01
CA GLU A 246 9.32 23.89 -0.13
C GLU A 246 8.15 24.83 -0.43
N ASN A 247 6.92 24.31 -0.44
CA ASN A 247 5.70 25.07 -0.75
C ASN A 247 5.18 25.87 0.46
N TYR A 248 5.40 25.37 1.68
CA TYR A 248 4.93 25.96 2.94
C TYR A 248 6.11 26.14 3.91
N PRO A 249 6.99 27.13 3.69
CA PRO A 249 8.24 27.30 4.42
C PRO A 249 8.06 27.73 5.89
N ASP A 250 6.87 28.05 6.33
CA ASP A 250 6.51 28.33 7.72
C ASP A 250 6.12 27.07 8.52
N LEU A 251 5.98 25.92 7.86
CA LEU A 251 5.80 24.63 8.50
C LEU A 251 7.13 24.00 8.90
N LYS A 252 7.09 23.05 9.82
CA LYS A 252 8.22 22.20 10.21
C LYS A 252 7.75 20.85 10.75
N LYS A 253 8.58 19.83 10.56
CA LYS A 253 8.50 18.57 11.28
C LYS A 253 8.83 18.77 12.75
N VAL A 254 8.12 18.06 13.62
CA VAL A 254 8.46 17.93 15.04
C VAL A 254 9.38 16.74 15.22
N GLU A 255 10.50 16.95 15.91
CA GLU A 255 11.48 15.90 16.20
C GLU A 255 11.13 15.27 17.56
N LEU A 256 10.42 14.17 17.53
CA LEU A 256 10.09 13.39 18.73
C LEU A 256 11.32 12.59 19.17
N ALA A 257 11.52 12.47 20.47
CA ALA A 257 12.62 11.69 21.03
C ALA A 257 12.36 10.18 20.86
N ASP A 258 13.44 9.38 20.89
CA ASP A 258 13.34 7.92 20.75
C ASP A 258 12.39 7.33 21.81
N GLY A 259 11.38 6.59 21.31
CA GLY A 259 10.37 5.96 22.16
C GLY A 259 9.29 6.90 22.71
N GLU A 260 9.30 8.19 22.34
CA GLU A 260 8.30 9.18 22.76
C GLU A 260 7.34 9.58 21.62
N GLY A 261 7.49 8.95 20.45
CA GLY A 261 6.63 9.11 19.27
C GLY A 261 5.48 8.13 19.21
N PHE A 262 4.91 7.97 18.02
CA PHE A 262 3.90 6.96 17.74
C PHE A 262 4.42 5.55 18.02
N SER A 263 3.52 4.65 18.41
CA SER A 263 3.86 3.27 18.78
C SER A 263 4.47 2.48 17.59
N ASP A 264 3.93 2.69 16.40
CA ASP A 264 4.46 2.19 15.12
C ASP A 264 4.19 3.24 14.03
N PRO A 265 5.13 4.15 13.74
CA PRO A 265 4.95 5.15 12.70
C PRO A 265 5.19 4.61 11.28
N SER A 266 5.62 3.35 11.15
CA SER A 266 5.96 2.74 9.85
C SER A 266 4.71 2.63 8.96
N ASN A 267 4.78 3.24 7.80
CA ASN A 267 3.68 3.33 6.83
C ASN A 267 4.13 2.99 5.41
N PRO A 268 4.68 1.76 5.19
CA PRO A 268 5.13 1.37 3.86
C PRO A 268 3.95 1.24 2.90
N ASP A 269 4.11 1.76 1.67
CA ASP A 269 3.07 1.72 0.66
C ASP A 269 3.16 0.48 -0.22
N ASN A 270 2.01 -0.10 -0.49
CA ASN A 270 1.85 -1.37 -1.19
C ASN A 270 0.79 -1.22 -2.29
N ALA A 271 0.98 -1.91 -3.41
CA ALA A 271 -0.11 -2.08 -4.35
C ALA A 271 -1.11 -3.12 -3.81
N ALA A 272 -2.39 -2.93 -4.12
CA ALA A 272 -3.42 -3.87 -3.70
C ALA A 272 -4.22 -4.41 -4.88
N ILE A 273 -4.60 -5.68 -4.81
CA ILE A 273 -5.48 -6.37 -5.77
C ILE A 273 -6.65 -7.03 -5.05
N ALA A 274 -7.68 -7.39 -5.81
CA ALA A 274 -8.81 -8.11 -5.26
C ALA A 274 -8.37 -9.44 -4.65
N LYS A 275 -9.03 -9.84 -3.56
CA LYS A 275 -8.71 -10.99 -2.73
C LYS A 275 -8.69 -12.31 -3.49
N GLY A 276 -7.73 -13.19 -3.14
CA GLY A 276 -7.70 -14.57 -3.63
C GLY A 276 -7.03 -14.73 -5.00
N GLN A 277 -6.19 -13.81 -5.42
CA GLN A 277 -5.44 -13.85 -6.68
C GLN A 277 -3.94 -14.15 -6.44
N ASP A 278 -3.62 -15.19 -5.68
CA ASP A 278 -2.25 -15.52 -5.20
C ASP A 278 -1.21 -15.59 -6.35
N ASP A 279 -1.58 -16.22 -7.50
CA ASP A 279 -0.67 -16.35 -8.66
C ASP A 279 -0.30 -14.95 -9.25
N ILE A 280 -1.23 -14.00 -9.21
CA ILE A 280 -1.01 -12.61 -9.66
C ILE A 280 -0.19 -11.85 -8.62
N LEU A 281 -0.53 -12.00 -7.34
CA LEU A 281 0.19 -11.38 -6.24
C LEU A 281 1.68 -11.74 -6.25
N ASP A 282 1.97 -13.05 -6.45
CA ASP A 282 3.34 -13.55 -6.59
C ASP A 282 4.08 -12.89 -7.78
N GLU A 283 3.39 -12.69 -8.91
CA GLU A 283 3.98 -12.03 -10.07
C GLU A 283 4.21 -10.54 -9.84
N LEU A 284 3.25 -9.84 -9.21
CA LEU A 284 3.40 -8.44 -8.83
C LEU A 284 4.57 -8.22 -7.86
N ASN A 285 4.73 -9.12 -6.87
CA ASN A 285 5.86 -9.07 -5.94
C ASN A 285 7.21 -9.23 -6.65
N LYS A 286 7.28 -10.06 -7.69
CA LYS A 286 8.51 -10.17 -8.52
C LYS A 286 8.76 -8.87 -9.28
N ILE A 287 7.73 -8.32 -9.93
CA ILE A 287 7.84 -7.07 -10.70
C ILE A 287 8.31 -5.93 -9.79
N ILE A 288 7.72 -5.79 -8.60
CA ILE A 288 8.10 -4.79 -7.61
C ILE A 288 9.51 -5.07 -7.07
N GLY A 289 9.84 -6.32 -6.79
CA GLY A 289 11.16 -6.74 -6.29
C GLY A 289 12.30 -6.50 -7.30
N ASP A 290 12.00 -6.53 -8.60
CA ASP A 290 12.97 -6.24 -9.67
C ASP A 290 13.29 -4.75 -9.78
N ILE A 291 12.49 -3.85 -9.18
CA ILE A 291 12.78 -2.42 -9.11
C ILE A 291 13.77 -2.19 -7.96
N SER A 292 15.02 -1.91 -8.27
CA SER A 292 16.05 -1.67 -7.25
C SER A 292 15.72 -0.44 -6.40
N GLN A 293 16.17 -0.43 -5.15
CA GLN A 293 15.97 0.73 -4.27
C GLN A 293 16.52 2.04 -4.87
N LYS A 294 17.66 1.96 -5.54
CA LYS A 294 18.22 3.13 -6.26
C LYS A 294 17.25 3.65 -7.33
N GLU A 295 16.63 2.74 -8.07
CA GLU A 295 15.65 3.11 -9.10
C GLU A 295 14.39 3.71 -8.46
N ARG A 296 13.88 3.12 -7.38
CA ARG A 296 12.73 3.66 -6.63
C ARG A 296 12.98 5.09 -6.16
N LEU A 297 14.15 5.35 -5.57
CA LEU A 297 14.55 6.70 -5.14
C LEU A 297 14.70 7.66 -6.32
N GLN A 298 15.20 7.20 -7.47
CA GLN A 298 15.29 8.04 -8.67
C GLN A 298 13.90 8.40 -9.22
N ILE A 299 12.99 7.42 -9.28
CA ILE A 299 11.59 7.66 -9.69
C ILE A 299 10.91 8.67 -8.74
N TRP A 300 11.18 8.53 -7.44
CA TRP A 300 10.68 9.47 -6.44
C TRP A 300 11.19 10.88 -6.68
N GLN A 301 12.52 11.04 -6.84
CA GLN A 301 13.14 12.33 -7.11
C GLN A 301 12.63 12.95 -8.42
N ASP A 302 12.53 12.15 -9.48
CA ASP A 302 11.97 12.60 -10.76
C ASP A 302 10.51 13.07 -10.61
N GLY A 303 9.73 12.44 -9.71
CA GLY A 303 8.38 12.85 -9.33
C GLY A 303 8.38 14.20 -8.59
N MET A 304 9.27 14.34 -7.60
CA MET A 304 9.47 15.59 -6.87
C MET A 304 9.81 16.77 -7.80
N ASP A 305 10.65 16.53 -8.80
CA ASP A 305 11.09 17.56 -9.75
C ASP A 305 9.99 17.98 -10.75
N ARG A 306 8.97 17.12 -10.95
CA ARG A 306 7.88 17.36 -11.93
C ARG A 306 6.56 17.79 -11.32
N GLN A 307 6.36 17.55 -10.02
CA GLN A 307 5.08 17.82 -9.37
C GLN A 307 4.66 19.30 -9.52
N PRO A 308 3.36 19.60 -9.51
CA PRO A 308 2.90 20.97 -9.52
C PRO A 308 3.31 21.69 -8.22
N ALA A 309 3.59 23.00 -8.35
CA ALA A 309 3.93 23.88 -7.24
C ALA A 309 2.73 24.12 -6.34
#